data_6dfd5821ace5b8efe6f27532f2065fa1
#
_entry.id   6dfd5821ace5b8efe6f27532f2065fa1
#
_cell.length_a   1.000
_cell.length_b   1.000
_cell.length_c   1.000
_cell.angle_alpha   90.00
_cell.angle_beta   90.00
_cell.angle_gamma   90.00
#
_symmetry.space_group_name_H-M   'P 1'
#
loop_
_entity.id
_entity.type
_entity.pdbx_description
1 polymer ?
#
loop_
_entity_poly.entity_id
_entity_poly.type
_entity_poly.pdbx_seq_one_letter_code
_entity_poly.pdbx_strand_id
1 'polypeptide(L)'
;FLMCHGAIRGMMKRRSGAIVNLSSVVGLYGNFGQTNYAASKAGIVGFTKSFAREAGTRGVRVNAVAPGYIETRLTDVLPDEVKTKMLEATSLGRFGQPEDIARAVHFLCSDEAAFITGEVLVVDGGMAM
;
A
#
# COMPACT_ATOMS: atom_id res chain seq x y z
N PHE A 1 6.49 9.52 -6.89
CA PHE A 1 6.38 10.09 -8.25
C PHE A 1 7.59 9.76 -9.12
N LEU A 2 8.81 10.18 -8.75
CA LEU A 2 10.01 10.06 -9.59
C LEU A 2 10.29 8.62 -10.07
N MET A 3 10.18 7.63 -9.20
CA MET A 3 10.40 6.22 -9.55
C MET A 3 9.37 5.74 -10.59
N CYS A 4 8.08 6.05 -10.37
CA CYS A 4 7.02 5.70 -11.32
C CYS A 4 7.22 6.40 -12.68
N HIS A 5 7.60 7.68 -12.65
CA HIS A 5 7.89 8.44 -13.87
C HIS A 5 9.06 7.84 -14.66
N GLY A 6 10.10 7.38 -13.97
CA GLY A 6 11.25 6.72 -14.61
C GLY A 6 10.90 5.37 -15.24
N ALA A 7 10.07 4.57 -14.56
CA ALA A 7 9.72 3.21 -15.00
C ALA A 7 8.63 3.18 -16.10
N ILE A 8 7.68 4.12 -16.07
CA ILE A 8 6.45 4.04 -16.87
C ILE A 8 6.69 4.05 -18.38
N ARG A 9 7.65 4.84 -18.87
CA ARG A 9 7.89 4.98 -20.31
C ARG A 9 8.20 3.63 -20.98
N GLY A 10 9.03 2.80 -20.36
CA GLY A 10 9.35 1.45 -20.84
C GLY A 10 8.13 0.52 -20.80
N MET A 11 7.35 0.56 -19.73
CA MET A 11 6.14 -0.25 -19.57
C MET A 11 5.08 0.13 -20.60
N MET A 12 4.81 1.40 -20.80
CA MET A 12 3.84 1.88 -21.80
C MET A 12 4.25 1.53 -23.24
N LYS A 13 5.55 1.56 -23.54
CA LYS A 13 6.08 1.17 -24.86
C LYS A 13 5.84 -0.33 -25.12
N ARG A 14 6.07 -1.18 -24.13
CA ARG A 14 5.80 -2.63 -24.22
C ARG A 14 4.30 -2.96 -24.10
N ARG A 15 3.46 -2.01 -23.68
CA ARG A 15 2.05 -2.21 -23.36
C ARG A 15 1.82 -3.29 -22.28
N SER A 16 2.76 -3.39 -21.35
CA SER A 16 2.72 -4.38 -20.27
C SER A 16 3.53 -3.87 -19.06
N GLY A 17 2.98 -4.02 -17.88
CA GLY A 17 3.61 -3.68 -16.61
C GLY A 17 2.65 -3.59 -15.46
N ALA A 18 3.19 -3.69 -14.25
CA ALA A 18 2.48 -3.46 -13.02
C ALA A 18 3.32 -2.59 -12.07
N ILE A 19 2.68 -1.64 -11.44
CA ILE A 19 3.26 -0.77 -10.41
C ILE A 19 2.44 -0.93 -9.15
N VAL A 20 3.09 -1.18 -8.02
CA VAL A 20 2.46 -1.22 -6.71
C VAL A 20 3.13 -0.19 -5.81
N ASN A 21 2.37 0.78 -5.35
CA ASN A 21 2.81 1.80 -4.42
C ASN A 21 2.51 1.39 -2.97
N LEU A 22 3.38 1.75 -2.02
CA LEU A 22 3.17 1.49 -0.60
C LEU A 22 2.60 2.74 0.08
N SER A 23 1.30 2.68 0.42
CA SER A 23 0.61 3.66 1.25
C SER A 23 0.65 3.24 2.74
N SER A 24 -0.42 3.42 3.47
CA SER A 24 -0.66 2.99 4.86
C SER A 24 -2.15 3.16 5.17
N VAL A 25 -2.67 2.40 6.14
CA VAL A 25 -3.99 2.66 6.74
C VAL A 25 -4.08 4.08 7.31
N VAL A 26 -2.97 4.63 7.81
CA VAL A 26 -2.90 6.02 8.29
C VAL A 26 -3.16 7.04 7.17
N GLY A 27 -2.82 6.72 5.93
CA GLY A 27 -3.17 7.55 4.77
C GLY A 27 -4.64 7.50 4.38
N LEU A 28 -5.39 6.50 4.87
CA LEU A 28 -6.83 6.35 4.60
C LEU A 28 -7.68 6.94 5.71
N TYR A 29 -7.29 6.72 6.97
CA TYR A 29 -8.13 7.00 8.14
C TYR A 29 -7.53 8.07 9.07
N GLY A 30 -6.26 8.43 8.87
CA GLY A 30 -5.52 9.30 9.77
C GLY A 30 -5.02 8.57 11.01
N ASN A 31 -4.17 9.25 11.78
CA ASN A 31 -3.80 8.85 13.13
C ASN A 31 -3.31 10.06 13.91
N PHE A 32 -3.62 10.12 15.21
CA PHE A 32 -3.17 11.20 16.08
C PHE A 32 -1.64 11.34 16.07
N GLY A 33 -1.13 12.55 15.94
CA GLY A 33 0.31 12.86 15.91
C GLY A 33 1.02 12.53 14.61
N GLN A 34 0.31 12.08 13.56
CA GLN A 34 0.91 11.66 12.27
C GLN A 34 0.39 12.48 11.07
N THR A 35 0.07 13.75 11.25
CA THR A 35 -0.53 14.59 10.20
C THR A 35 0.30 14.64 8.91
N ASN A 36 1.61 14.84 9.02
CA ASN A 36 2.52 14.87 7.88
C ASN A 36 2.66 13.50 7.20
N TYR A 37 2.72 12.43 8.00
CA TYR A 37 2.76 11.06 7.49
C TYR A 37 1.45 10.71 6.78
N ALA A 38 0.30 11.00 7.41
CA ALA A 38 -1.02 10.80 6.82
C ALA A 38 -1.14 11.53 5.47
N ALA A 39 -0.77 12.82 5.42
CA ALA A 39 -0.80 13.59 4.18
C ALA A 39 0.07 12.96 3.08
N SER A 40 1.28 12.51 3.42
CA SER A 40 2.18 11.85 2.46
C SER A 40 1.60 10.55 1.90
N LYS A 41 0.99 9.73 2.79
CA LYS A 41 0.42 8.42 2.42
C LYS A 41 -0.93 8.56 1.70
N ALA A 42 -1.75 9.55 2.05
CA ALA A 42 -2.95 9.92 1.29
C ALA A 42 -2.61 10.42 -0.12
N GLY A 43 -1.54 11.19 -0.26
CA GLY A 43 -1.04 11.62 -1.57
C GLY A 43 -0.69 10.46 -2.49
N ILE A 44 -0.15 9.36 -1.95
CA ILE A 44 0.13 8.13 -2.72
C ILE A 44 -1.18 7.51 -3.23
N VAL A 45 -2.25 7.53 -2.46
CA VAL A 45 -3.57 7.02 -2.88
C VAL A 45 -4.11 7.82 -4.07
N GLY A 46 -4.15 9.14 -3.96
CA GLY A 46 -4.58 10.01 -5.06
C GLY A 46 -3.71 9.85 -6.30
N PHE A 47 -2.39 9.82 -6.13
CA PHE A 47 -1.44 9.56 -7.21
C PHE A 47 -1.71 8.23 -7.90
N THR A 48 -1.87 7.14 -7.14
CA THR A 48 -2.13 5.80 -7.67
C THR A 48 -3.39 5.76 -8.55
N LYS A 49 -4.49 6.34 -8.07
CA LYS A 49 -5.76 6.37 -8.79
C LYS A 49 -5.68 7.17 -10.10
N SER A 50 -5.03 8.33 -10.07
CA SER A 50 -4.85 9.15 -11.27
C SER A 50 -3.92 8.48 -12.27
N PHE A 51 -2.80 7.95 -11.78
CA PHE A 51 -1.80 7.32 -12.62
C PHE A 51 -2.29 6.00 -13.25
N ALA A 52 -3.18 5.25 -12.56
CA ALA A 52 -3.84 4.09 -13.10
C ALA A 52 -4.70 4.42 -14.33
N ARG A 53 -5.39 5.56 -14.32
CA ARG A 53 -6.20 6.04 -15.46
C ARG A 53 -5.34 6.39 -16.67
N GLU A 54 -4.21 7.03 -16.44
CA GLU A 54 -3.26 7.41 -17.49
C GLU A 54 -2.57 6.17 -18.09
N ALA A 55 -2.02 5.32 -17.23
CA ALA A 55 -1.22 4.15 -17.62
C ALA A 55 -2.06 3.01 -18.19
N GLY A 56 -3.31 2.87 -17.74
CA GLY A 56 -4.24 1.81 -18.15
C GLY A 56 -4.53 1.82 -19.65
N THR A 57 -4.56 2.98 -20.30
CA THR A 57 -4.72 3.12 -21.76
C THR A 57 -3.61 2.43 -22.56
N ARG A 58 -2.50 2.12 -21.88
CA ARG A 58 -1.31 1.45 -22.44
C ARG A 58 -1.08 0.06 -21.82
N GLY A 59 -2.10 -0.53 -21.19
CA GLY A 59 -2.01 -1.88 -20.62
C GLY A 59 -1.09 -1.98 -19.39
N VAL A 60 -0.84 -0.88 -18.69
CA VAL A 60 -0.06 -0.87 -17.45
C VAL A 60 -1.01 -0.69 -16.26
N ARG A 61 -0.92 -1.60 -15.28
CA ARG A 61 -1.71 -1.54 -14.05
C ARG A 61 -0.95 -0.78 -12.97
N VAL A 62 -1.67 0.00 -12.19
CA VAL A 62 -1.10 0.76 -11.06
C VAL A 62 -2.03 0.62 -9.86
N ASN A 63 -1.54 0.02 -8.79
CA ASN A 63 -2.28 -0.20 -7.56
C ASN A 63 -1.47 0.29 -6.35
N ALA A 64 -2.09 0.30 -5.18
CA ALA A 64 -1.39 0.53 -3.93
C ALA A 64 -1.73 -0.57 -2.91
N VAL A 65 -0.81 -0.79 -1.97
CA VAL A 65 -1.06 -1.55 -0.75
C VAL A 65 -1.05 -0.56 0.41
N ALA A 66 -2.00 -0.68 1.31
CA ALA A 66 -2.09 0.09 2.56
C ALA A 66 -1.90 -0.86 3.76
N PRO A 67 -0.66 -1.05 4.23
CA PRO A 67 -0.37 -1.86 5.40
C PRO A 67 -0.97 -1.27 6.69
N GLY A 68 -1.39 -2.15 7.60
CA GLY A 68 -1.58 -1.84 9.00
C GLY A 68 -0.27 -1.83 9.79
N TYR A 69 -0.30 -2.35 11.01
CA TYR A 69 0.90 -2.50 11.82
C TYR A 69 1.68 -3.75 11.38
N ILE A 70 2.91 -3.52 10.92
CA ILE A 70 3.82 -4.58 10.46
C ILE A 70 5.05 -4.59 11.36
N GLU A 71 5.42 -5.76 11.86
CA GLU A 71 6.64 -5.93 12.67
C GLU A 71 7.89 -5.69 11.83
N THR A 72 8.64 -4.70 12.23
CA THR A 72 9.91 -4.31 11.61
C THR A 72 10.81 -3.66 12.66
N ARG A 73 12.09 -3.51 12.38
CA ARG A 73 13.03 -2.79 13.27
C ARG A 73 12.55 -1.39 13.66
N LEU A 74 11.75 -0.73 12.80
CA LEU A 74 11.21 0.59 13.07
C LEU A 74 10.04 0.56 14.06
N THR A 75 9.29 -0.54 14.10
CA THR A 75 8.14 -0.71 14.98
C THR A 75 8.50 -1.39 16.31
N ASP A 76 9.65 -2.06 16.37
CA ASP A 76 10.11 -2.73 17.58
C ASP A 76 10.41 -1.78 18.74
N VAL A 77 10.76 -0.53 18.42
CA VAL A 77 11.08 0.52 19.41
C VAL A 77 9.84 1.18 20.05
N LEU A 78 8.63 0.83 19.61
CA LEU A 78 7.40 1.40 20.18
C LEU A 78 7.16 0.86 21.60
N PRO A 79 6.61 1.70 22.51
CA PRO A 79 6.23 1.28 23.86
C PRO A 79 5.24 0.12 23.84
N ASP A 80 5.36 -0.78 24.83
CA ASP A 80 4.51 -1.98 24.91
C ASP A 80 3.01 -1.65 25.04
N GLU A 81 2.65 -0.55 25.72
CA GLU A 81 1.26 -0.07 25.79
C GLU A 81 0.68 0.26 24.41
N VAL A 82 1.51 0.85 23.52
CA VAL A 82 1.10 1.17 22.15
C VAL A 82 0.92 -0.10 21.35
N LYS A 83 1.86 -1.04 21.48
CA LYS A 83 1.77 -2.36 20.81
C LYS A 83 0.52 -3.11 21.25
N THR A 84 0.23 -3.15 22.55
CA THR A 84 -0.96 -3.83 23.10
C THR A 84 -2.26 -3.25 22.51
N LYS A 85 -2.40 -1.93 22.48
CA LYS A 85 -3.57 -1.27 21.89
C LYS A 85 -3.73 -1.56 20.40
N MET A 86 -2.62 -1.59 19.66
CA MET A 86 -2.63 -1.92 18.23
C MET A 86 -3.00 -3.39 18.00
N LEU A 87 -2.52 -4.29 18.87
CA LEU A 87 -2.85 -5.71 18.80
C LEU A 87 -4.32 -5.97 19.11
N GLU A 88 -4.87 -5.31 20.14
CA GLU A 88 -6.29 -5.38 20.50
C GLU A 88 -7.20 -4.87 19.36
N ALA A 89 -6.77 -3.86 18.62
CA ALA A 89 -7.47 -3.35 17.45
C ALA A 89 -7.37 -4.26 16.22
N THR A 90 -6.42 -5.22 16.21
CA THR A 90 -6.19 -6.10 15.05
C THR A 90 -7.04 -7.36 15.16
N SER A 91 -8.08 -7.49 14.33
CA SER A 91 -9.05 -8.59 14.39
C SER A 91 -8.42 -9.98 14.26
N LEU A 92 -7.33 -10.13 13.51
CA LEU A 92 -6.60 -11.39 13.38
C LEU A 92 -5.73 -11.73 14.59
N GLY A 93 -5.67 -10.88 15.64
CA GLY A 93 -4.97 -11.12 16.90
C GLY A 93 -3.44 -11.23 16.79
N ARG A 94 -2.86 -10.78 15.70
CA ARG A 94 -1.41 -10.73 15.48
C ARG A 94 -1.02 -9.50 14.66
N PHE A 95 0.22 -9.07 14.80
CA PHE A 95 0.79 -8.12 13.87
C PHE A 95 1.10 -8.74 12.51
N GLY A 96 1.05 -7.92 11.47
CA GLY A 96 1.48 -8.34 10.15
C GLY A 96 3.00 -8.52 10.09
N GLN A 97 3.43 -9.44 9.25
CA GLN A 97 4.84 -9.63 8.92
C GLN A 97 5.14 -9.02 7.54
N PRO A 98 6.40 -8.65 7.25
CA PRO A 98 6.78 -8.16 5.92
C PRO A 98 6.33 -9.07 4.79
N GLU A 99 6.30 -10.38 5.02
CA GLU A 99 5.85 -11.41 4.08
C GLU A 99 4.35 -11.29 3.75
N ASP A 100 3.50 -10.84 4.69
CA ASP A 100 2.09 -10.61 4.44
C ASP A 100 1.92 -9.51 3.38
N ILE A 101 2.72 -8.45 3.46
CA ILE A 101 2.73 -7.36 2.48
C ILE A 101 3.36 -7.82 1.16
N ALA A 102 4.45 -8.58 1.20
CA ALA A 102 5.13 -9.07 0.00
C ALA A 102 4.21 -9.96 -0.85
N ARG A 103 3.40 -10.81 -0.22
CA ARG A 103 2.41 -11.65 -0.91
C ARG A 103 1.33 -10.82 -1.60
N ALA A 104 0.83 -9.78 -0.94
CA ALA A 104 -0.15 -8.86 -1.53
C ALA A 104 0.42 -8.10 -2.74
N VAL A 105 1.66 -7.62 -2.62
CA VAL A 105 2.39 -6.97 -3.72
C VAL A 105 2.61 -7.95 -4.87
N HIS A 106 3.04 -9.17 -4.58
CA HIS A 106 3.25 -10.21 -5.59
C HIS A 106 1.95 -10.50 -6.36
N PHE A 107 0.82 -10.70 -5.65
CA PHE A 107 -0.50 -10.88 -6.26
C PHE A 107 -0.84 -9.72 -7.20
N LEU A 108 -0.73 -8.48 -6.73
CA LEU A 108 -1.03 -7.30 -7.55
C LEU A 108 -0.10 -7.13 -8.76
N CYS A 109 1.11 -7.69 -8.71
CA CYS A 109 2.05 -7.69 -9.84
C CYS A 109 1.81 -8.83 -10.82
N SER A 110 1.13 -9.92 -10.42
CA SER A 110 0.90 -11.12 -11.22
C SER A 110 -0.26 -10.96 -12.21
N ASP A 111 -0.39 -11.92 -13.13
CA ASP A 111 -1.50 -11.99 -14.08
C ASP A 111 -2.84 -12.34 -13.42
N GLU A 112 -2.84 -12.88 -12.20
CA GLU A 112 -4.05 -13.11 -11.41
C GLU A 112 -4.79 -11.80 -11.10
N ALA A 113 -4.07 -10.68 -11.05
CA ALA A 113 -4.61 -9.35 -10.88
C ALA A 113 -4.79 -8.58 -12.21
N ALA A 114 -4.92 -9.28 -13.35
CA ALA A 114 -4.94 -8.66 -14.68
C ALA A 114 -6.06 -7.62 -14.88
N PHE A 115 -7.15 -7.72 -14.14
CA PHE A 115 -8.28 -6.76 -14.22
C PHE A 115 -8.37 -5.82 -13.01
N ILE A 116 -7.28 -5.71 -12.21
CA ILE A 116 -7.21 -4.84 -11.03
C ILE A 116 -6.25 -3.68 -11.33
N THR A 117 -6.77 -2.45 -11.36
CA THR A 117 -5.98 -1.22 -11.49
C THR A 117 -6.68 -0.05 -10.78
N GLY A 118 -5.92 0.85 -10.18
CA GLY A 118 -6.42 1.96 -9.38
C GLY A 118 -6.88 1.58 -7.97
N GLU A 119 -6.67 0.32 -7.56
CA GLU A 119 -7.11 -0.22 -6.28
C GLU A 119 -6.11 0.13 -5.17
N VAL A 120 -6.64 0.27 -3.95
CA VAL A 120 -5.84 0.39 -2.72
C VAL A 120 -6.18 -0.78 -1.81
N LEU A 121 -5.38 -1.84 -1.91
CA LEU A 121 -5.57 -3.05 -1.12
C LEU A 121 -5.11 -2.82 0.33
N VAL A 122 -6.04 -2.86 1.26
CA VAL A 122 -5.74 -2.80 2.70
C VAL A 122 -5.25 -4.18 3.16
N VAL A 123 -4.10 -4.20 3.85
CA VAL A 123 -3.48 -5.41 4.41
C VAL A 123 -3.09 -5.12 5.85
N ASP A 124 -4.05 -5.22 6.76
CA ASP A 124 -3.95 -4.72 8.14
C ASP A 124 -4.46 -5.69 9.21
N GLY A 125 -4.90 -6.88 8.82
CA GLY A 125 -5.46 -7.85 9.76
C GLY A 125 -6.80 -7.42 10.37
N GLY A 126 -7.52 -6.50 9.71
CA GLY A 126 -8.78 -5.95 10.19
C GLY A 126 -8.62 -4.88 11.28
N MET A 127 -7.47 -4.20 11.31
CA MET A 127 -7.18 -3.14 12.29
C MET A 127 -8.04 -1.89 12.06
N ALA A 128 -8.35 -1.56 10.82
CA ALA A 128 -8.99 -0.31 10.41
C ALA A 128 -10.43 -0.52 9.89
N MET A 129 -11.11 -1.52 10.43
CA MET A 129 -12.53 -1.77 10.14
C MET A 129 -13.45 -0.96 11.06
#